data_b43ca7928b40129ffde85b3484d756bb
#
_entry.id   b43ca7928b40129ffde85b3484d756bb
#
_cell.length_a   1.000
_cell.length_b   1.000
_cell.length_c   1.000
_cell.angle_alpha   90.00
_cell.angle_beta   90.00
_cell.angle_gamma   90.00
#
_symmetry.space_group_name_H-M   'P 1'
#
loop_
_entity.id
_entity.type
_entity.pdbx_description
1 polymer ?
#
loop_
_entity_poly.entity_id
_entity_poly.type
_entity_poly.pdbx_seq_one_letter_code
_entity_poly.pdbx_strand_id
1 'polypeptide(L)'
;MRKFRASIILGAFSLIAAGAAQAQERFITLASTTSTEQSGLFDTLLPAFRAATGITVRVVAVGTGQALAIGARGDADALLVHDRVGEDKFVTEGHGIDRRDVMFNDFVIVGPKNDPAGIRGLKDAKEAFSRIAKTSSPFASRGDDSGTHRMELRFWKTAGVALGGKPQWYRELGQGMGPTLNTAAGLNAYVLADRATWANFRNRRDLDILSEGDLALYNPYGSILVNPAKGAHIKAADAKIWHEWLTSPSGRRTLASFRINNEQLFFPLPPEPTN
;
A
#
# COMPACT_ATOMS: atom_id res chain seq x y z
N MET A 1 -47.02 9.84 -82.52
CA MET A 1 -46.52 10.61 -81.35
C MET A 1 -46.58 9.71 -80.11
N ARG A 2 -45.46 9.06 -79.72
CA ARG A 2 -45.38 8.18 -78.55
C ARG A 2 -44.77 8.92 -77.41
N LYS A 3 -45.45 9.10 -76.29
CA LYS A 3 -44.96 9.75 -75.05
C LYS A 3 -44.28 8.68 -74.23
N PHE A 4 -42.98 8.82 -74.02
CA PHE A 4 -42.16 8.06 -73.04
C PHE A 4 -42.42 8.65 -71.65
N ARG A 5 -42.87 7.80 -70.70
CA ARG A 5 -42.92 8.12 -69.29
C ARG A 5 -41.66 7.54 -68.67
N ALA A 6 -40.79 8.36 -68.13
CA ALA A 6 -39.63 7.99 -67.30
C ALA A 6 -40.13 7.83 -65.87
N SER A 7 -40.04 6.63 -65.29
CA SER A 7 -40.25 6.38 -63.86
C SER A 7 -38.89 6.54 -63.14
N ILE A 8 -38.83 7.52 -62.26
CA ILE A 8 -37.68 7.71 -61.34
C ILE A 8 -37.93 6.84 -60.09
N ILE A 9 -37.12 5.79 -59.90
CA ILE A 9 -37.08 4.98 -58.69
C ILE A 9 -36.13 5.68 -57.73
N LEU A 10 -36.69 6.27 -56.66
CA LEU A 10 -35.96 6.87 -55.53
C LEU A 10 -35.58 5.78 -54.56
N GLY A 11 -34.36 5.27 -54.60
CA GLY A 11 -33.80 4.31 -53.65
C GLY A 11 -33.45 5.01 -52.35
N ALA A 12 -34.21 4.78 -51.30
CA ALA A 12 -33.91 5.23 -49.96
C ALA A 12 -32.77 4.38 -49.38
N PHE A 13 -31.55 4.94 -49.35
CA PHE A 13 -30.40 4.34 -48.62
C PHE A 13 -30.56 4.69 -47.14
N SER A 14 -31.06 3.77 -46.31
CA SER A 14 -31.05 3.89 -44.85
C SER A 14 -29.62 3.66 -44.35
N LEU A 15 -28.89 4.73 -44.02
CA LEU A 15 -27.65 4.64 -43.25
C LEU A 15 -28.02 4.20 -41.82
N ILE A 16 -27.76 2.96 -41.49
CA ILE A 16 -27.72 2.48 -40.11
C ILE A 16 -26.40 3.00 -39.51
N ALA A 17 -26.48 4.12 -38.84
CA ALA A 17 -25.38 4.60 -37.99
C ALA A 17 -25.32 3.65 -36.76
N ALA A 18 -24.47 2.61 -36.84
CA ALA A 18 -24.07 1.84 -35.69
C ALA A 18 -23.25 2.79 -34.78
N GLY A 19 -23.93 3.43 -33.82
CA GLY A 19 -23.29 4.18 -32.76
C GLY A 19 -22.42 3.20 -31.98
N ALA A 20 -21.10 3.27 -32.15
CA ALA A 20 -20.17 2.61 -31.25
C ALA A 20 -20.45 3.18 -29.85
N ALA A 21 -21.20 2.47 -29.03
CA ALA A 21 -21.34 2.76 -27.63
C ALA A 21 -19.91 2.71 -27.05
N GLN A 22 -19.33 3.88 -26.82
CA GLN A 22 -18.05 3.98 -26.14
C GLN A 22 -18.26 3.40 -24.75
N ALA A 23 -17.78 2.17 -24.54
CA ALA A 23 -17.87 1.50 -23.24
C ALA A 23 -17.19 2.42 -22.23
N GLN A 24 -17.96 2.97 -21.30
CA GLN A 24 -17.45 3.82 -20.25
C GLN A 24 -16.35 3.06 -19.50
N GLU A 25 -15.16 3.66 -19.40
CA GLU A 25 -14.02 3.03 -18.73
C GLU A 25 -14.41 2.68 -17.30
N ARG A 26 -14.41 1.38 -16.99
CA ARG A 26 -14.68 0.89 -15.65
C ARG A 26 -13.45 1.13 -14.80
N PHE A 27 -13.62 1.78 -13.66
CA PHE A 27 -12.52 2.01 -12.72
C PHE A 27 -13.00 2.04 -11.28
N ILE A 28 -12.08 1.72 -10.36
CA ILE A 28 -12.25 1.91 -8.93
C ILE A 28 -11.17 2.86 -8.41
N THR A 29 -11.46 3.52 -7.27
CA THR A 29 -10.50 4.29 -6.49
C THR A 29 -10.03 3.43 -5.32
N LEU A 30 -8.73 3.19 -5.23
CA LEU A 30 -8.08 2.43 -4.16
C LEU A 30 -7.30 3.38 -3.26
N ALA A 31 -7.70 3.52 -2.00
CA ALA A 31 -6.88 4.21 -1.02
C ALA A 31 -5.81 3.26 -0.48
N SER A 32 -4.55 3.67 -0.57
CA SER A 32 -3.40 2.87 -0.14
C SER A 32 -2.30 3.74 0.45
N THR A 33 -1.13 3.17 0.68
CA THR A 33 -0.03 3.87 1.36
C THR A 33 1.09 4.23 0.39
N THR A 34 1.77 5.35 0.69
CA THR A 34 2.95 5.78 -0.08
C THR A 34 4.07 4.74 -0.04
N SER A 35 4.20 3.97 1.05
CA SER A 35 5.18 2.88 1.11
C SER A 35 4.84 1.74 0.16
N THR A 36 3.56 1.38 0.02
CA THR A 36 3.12 0.37 -0.96
C THR A 36 3.39 0.83 -2.39
N GLU A 37 3.09 2.10 -2.70
CA GLU A 37 3.39 2.68 -4.01
C GLU A 37 4.90 2.71 -4.29
N GLN A 38 5.70 3.22 -3.36
CA GLN A 38 7.16 3.35 -3.49
C GLN A 38 7.89 2.00 -3.55
N SER A 39 7.27 0.92 -3.09
CA SER A 39 7.82 -0.43 -3.27
C SER A 39 7.82 -0.88 -4.73
N GLY A 40 7.01 -0.27 -5.60
CA GLY A 40 6.82 -0.67 -7.00
C GLY A 40 5.85 -1.84 -7.18
N LEU A 41 5.20 -2.32 -6.11
CA LEU A 41 4.27 -3.46 -6.19
C LEU A 41 3.12 -3.21 -7.17
N PHE A 42 2.60 -2.00 -7.21
CA PHE A 42 1.49 -1.64 -8.09
C PHE A 42 1.84 -1.72 -9.58
N ASP A 43 3.11 -1.55 -9.96
CA ASP A 43 3.56 -1.70 -11.35
C ASP A 43 3.37 -3.14 -11.87
N THR A 44 3.31 -4.10 -10.96
CA THR A 44 3.04 -5.51 -11.28
C THR A 44 1.54 -5.85 -11.13
N LEU A 45 0.89 -5.41 -10.06
CA LEU A 45 -0.49 -5.79 -9.75
C LEU A 45 -1.51 -5.15 -10.69
N LEU A 46 -1.40 -3.84 -10.94
CA LEU A 46 -2.47 -3.11 -11.63
C LEU A 46 -2.59 -3.51 -13.10
N PRO A 47 -1.51 -3.67 -13.89
CA PRO A 47 -1.62 -4.17 -15.26
C PRO A 47 -2.21 -5.58 -15.34
N ALA A 48 -1.81 -6.47 -14.42
CA ALA A 48 -2.32 -7.85 -14.38
C ALA A 48 -3.82 -7.89 -14.05
N PHE A 49 -4.26 -7.10 -13.10
CA PHE A 49 -5.68 -6.98 -12.77
C PHE A 49 -6.49 -6.41 -13.93
N ARG A 50 -6.02 -5.33 -14.55
CA ARG A 50 -6.69 -4.72 -15.69
C ARG A 50 -6.79 -5.69 -16.87
N ALA A 51 -5.74 -6.44 -17.16
CA ALA A 51 -5.75 -7.47 -18.21
C ALA A 51 -6.76 -8.58 -17.92
N ALA A 52 -6.95 -8.96 -16.65
CA ALA A 52 -7.86 -10.02 -16.25
C ALA A 52 -9.34 -9.58 -16.22
N THR A 53 -9.62 -8.29 -15.98
CA THR A 53 -10.99 -7.83 -15.63
C THR A 53 -11.50 -6.67 -16.48
N GLY A 54 -10.63 -5.97 -17.18
CA GLY A 54 -10.94 -4.71 -17.88
C GLY A 54 -11.19 -3.51 -16.94
N ILE A 55 -10.97 -3.66 -15.62
CA ILE A 55 -11.18 -2.60 -14.64
C ILE A 55 -9.84 -1.90 -14.36
N THR A 56 -9.84 -0.57 -14.41
CA THR A 56 -8.70 0.25 -14.02
C THR A 56 -8.75 0.54 -12.51
N VAL A 57 -7.63 0.38 -11.81
CA VAL A 57 -7.50 0.81 -10.41
C VAL A 57 -6.75 2.13 -10.35
N ARG A 58 -7.39 3.15 -9.79
CA ARG A 58 -6.79 4.48 -9.56
C ARG A 58 -6.35 4.55 -8.10
N VAL A 59 -5.04 4.57 -7.87
CA VAL A 59 -4.47 4.56 -6.52
C VAL A 59 -4.39 5.99 -5.98
N VAL A 60 -4.82 6.15 -4.72
CA VAL A 60 -4.57 7.34 -3.91
C VAL A 60 -3.61 6.92 -2.79
N ALA A 61 -2.32 7.19 -2.99
CA ALA A 61 -1.26 6.80 -2.07
C ALA A 61 -0.94 7.92 -1.08
N VAL A 62 -1.25 7.68 0.20
CA VAL A 62 -1.09 8.65 1.30
C VAL A 62 -0.60 7.94 2.57
N GLY A 63 -0.55 8.60 3.72
CA GLY A 63 -0.33 7.92 5.02
C GLY A 63 -1.52 7.03 5.38
N THR A 64 -1.30 5.97 6.18
CA THR A 64 -2.36 5.01 6.54
C THR A 64 -3.58 5.69 7.19
N GLY A 65 -3.36 6.63 8.11
CA GLY A 65 -4.45 7.39 8.74
C GLY A 65 -5.27 8.18 7.72
N GLN A 66 -4.62 8.80 6.75
CA GLN A 66 -5.29 9.51 5.66
C GLN A 66 -6.04 8.57 4.72
N ALA A 67 -5.46 7.40 4.38
CA ALA A 67 -6.12 6.39 3.56
C ALA A 67 -7.41 5.89 4.21
N LEU A 68 -7.36 5.57 5.51
CA LEU A 68 -8.54 5.20 6.30
C LEU A 68 -9.57 6.34 6.35
N ALA A 69 -9.14 7.60 6.52
CA ALA A 69 -10.04 8.77 6.51
C ALA A 69 -10.72 8.98 5.14
N ILE A 70 -10.01 8.76 4.03
CA ILE A 70 -10.56 8.80 2.66
C ILE A 70 -11.66 7.75 2.52
N GLY A 71 -11.40 6.50 2.93
CA GLY A 71 -12.41 5.44 2.92
C GLY A 71 -13.59 5.72 3.83
N ALA A 72 -13.36 6.28 5.03
CA ALA A 72 -14.42 6.62 5.98
C ALA A 72 -15.39 7.68 5.44
N ARG A 73 -14.93 8.61 4.60
CA ARG A 73 -15.79 9.58 3.90
C ARG A 73 -16.49 9.00 2.67
N GLY A 74 -16.07 7.83 2.18
CA GLY A 74 -16.57 7.25 0.95
C GLY A 74 -15.87 7.79 -0.33
N ASP A 75 -14.70 8.41 -0.19
CA ASP A 75 -13.93 8.98 -1.32
C ASP A 75 -13.06 7.90 -2.03
N ALA A 76 -13.16 6.64 -1.59
CA ALA A 76 -12.56 5.47 -2.22
C ALA A 76 -13.55 4.31 -2.24
N ASP A 77 -13.31 3.33 -3.11
CA ASP A 77 -14.14 2.12 -3.27
C ASP A 77 -13.57 0.94 -2.46
N ALA A 78 -12.25 0.90 -2.29
CA ALA A 78 -11.55 -0.12 -1.52
C ALA A 78 -10.27 0.47 -0.87
N LEU A 79 -9.74 -0.25 0.11
CA LEU A 79 -8.45 0.03 0.73
C LEU A 79 -7.50 -1.16 0.57
N LEU A 80 -6.19 -0.87 0.46
CA LEU A 80 -5.09 -1.83 0.64
C LEU A 80 -4.05 -1.18 1.54
N VAL A 81 -4.04 -1.55 2.81
CA VAL A 81 -3.24 -0.92 3.87
C VAL A 81 -2.60 -1.97 4.77
N HIS A 82 -1.77 -1.57 5.72
CA HIS A 82 -1.00 -2.47 6.57
C HIS A 82 -0.89 -1.97 8.03
N ASP A 83 -2.03 -1.63 8.63
CA ASP A 83 -2.15 -1.33 10.06
C ASP A 83 -3.38 -2.05 10.63
N ARG A 84 -3.21 -3.31 11.02
CA ARG A 84 -4.29 -4.17 11.50
C ARG A 84 -5.19 -3.49 12.55
N VAL A 85 -4.61 -2.76 13.47
CA VAL A 85 -5.38 -2.07 14.52
C VAL A 85 -6.29 -0.99 13.93
N GLY A 86 -5.76 -0.19 13.00
CA GLY A 86 -6.54 0.83 12.28
C GLY A 86 -7.59 0.22 11.36
N GLU A 87 -7.28 -0.90 10.72
CA GLU A 87 -8.17 -1.65 9.83
C GLU A 87 -9.36 -2.23 10.61
N ASP A 88 -9.10 -2.91 11.73
CA ASP A 88 -10.15 -3.48 12.59
C ASP A 88 -11.06 -2.38 13.15
N LYS A 89 -10.50 -1.24 13.56
CA LYS A 89 -11.27 -0.06 13.97
C LYS A 89 -12.17 0.45 12.85
N PHE A 90 -11.64 0.60 11.65
CA PHE A 90 -12.36 1.07 10.47
C PHE A 90 -13.59 0.19 10.16
N VAL A 91 -13.45 -1.13 10.28
CA VAL A 91 -14.55 -2.08 10.08
C VAL A 91 -15.54 -2.00 11.23
N THR A 92 -15.08 -1.97 12.48
CA THR A 92 -15.94 -1.91 13.68
C THR A 92 -16.78 -0.63 13.70
N GLU A 93 -16.24 0.49 13.21
CA GLU A 93 -16.97 1.76 13.08
C GLU A 93 -17.95 1.79 11.88
N GLY A 94 -18.06 0.68 11.13
CA GLY A 94 -18.99 0.54 10.02
C GLY A 94 -18.56 1.26 8.74
N HIS A 95 -17.30 1.72 8.66
CA HIS A 95 -16.78 2.39 7.47
C HIS A 95 -16.41 1.42 6.36
N GLY A 96 -16.01 0.20 6.71
CA GLY A 96 -15.63 -0.86 5.79
C GLY A 96 -16.32 -2.18 6.09
N ILE A 97 -16.27 -3.08 5.12
CA ILE A 97 -16.78 -4.45 5.22
C ILE A 97 -15.76 -5.43 4.63
N ASP A 98 -15.90 -6.72 4.94
CA ASP A 98 -15.13 -7.82 4.33
C ASP A 98 -13.60 -7.56 4.31
N ARG A 99 -13.01 -7.29 5.49
CA ARG A 99 -11.56 -7.20 5.60
C ARG A 99 -10.91 -8.56 5.41
N ARG A 100 -9.94 -8.66 4.49
CA ARG A 100 -9.17 -9.89 4.23
C ARG A 100 -7.68 -9.63 4.32
N ASP A 101 -6.96 -10.60 4.88
CA ASP A 101 -5.51 -10.65 4.78
C ASP A 101 -5.09 -11.04 3.36
N VAL A 102 -4.20 -10.27 2.73
CA VAL A 102 -3.81 -10.45 1.33
C VAL A 102 -2.39 -10.99 1.23
N MET A 103 -1.46 -10.33 1.87
CA MET A 103 -0.03 -10.59 1.79
C MET A 103 0.67 -10.06 3.03
N PHE A 104 1.95 -10.36 3.14
CA PHE A 104 2.83 -9.72 4.11
C PHE A 104 4.20 -9.41 3.52
N ASN A 105 4.87 -8.44 4.11
CA ASN A 105 6.31 -8.26 4.08
C ASN A 105 6.79 -8.07 5.53
N ASP A 106 8.00 -7.61 5.74
CA ASP A 106 8.51 -7.26 7.07
C ASP A 106 9.08 -5.85 7.10
N PHE A 107 9.24 -5.36 8.32
CA PHE A 107 10.06 -4.20 8.60
C PHE A 107 11.51 -4.61 8.88
N VAL A 108 12.40 -3.66 8.64
CA VAL A 108 13.82 -3.76 8.98
C VAL A 108 14.25 -2.51 9.73
N ILE A 109 15.20 -2.65 10.64
CA ILE A 109 15.84 -1.49 11.27
C ILE A 109 17.13 -1.23 10.53
N VAL A 110 17.13 -0.11 9.81
CA VAL A 110 18.26 0.37 9.03
C VAL A 110 19.03 1.39 9.86
N GLY A 111 20.33 1.44 9.71
CA GLY A 111 21.19 2.40 10.40
C GLY A 111 22.58 2.48 9.82
N PRO A 112 23.45 3.33 10.38
CA PRO A 112 24.82 3.52 9.89
C PRO A 112 25.67 2.27 10.10
N LYS A 113 26.55 1.97 9.15
CA LYS A 113 27.41 0.77 9.17
C LYS A 113 28.30 0.66 10.40
N ASN A 114 28.69 1.80 10.99
CA ASN A 114 29.49 1.84 12.21
C ASN A 114 28.69 1.50 13.48
N ASP A 115 27.36 1.44 13.38
CA ASP A 115 26.42 0.95 14.40
C ASP A 115 26.71 1.40 15.84
N PRO A 116 26.64 2.70 16.14
CA PRO A 116 26.94 3.21 17.48
C PRO A 116 26.04 2.67 18.59
N ALA A 117 24.83 2.20 18.26
CA ALA A 117 23.91 1.57 19.21
C ALA A 117 24.15 0.05 19.41
N GLY A 118 25.00 -0.59 18.58
CA GLY A 118 25.34 -2.00 18.70
C GLY A 118 24.15 -2.93 18.48
N ILE A 119 23.32 -2.64 17.46
CA ILE A 119 22.11 -3.44 17.15
C ILE A 119 22.31 -4.46 16.03
N ARG A 120 23.46 -4.46 15.37
CA ARG A 120 23.72 -5.35 14.23
C ARG A 120 23.55 -6.82 14.63
N GLY A 121 22.69 -7.51 13.86
CA GLY A 121 22.40 -8.93 14.05
C GLY A 121 21.40 -9.23 15.15
N LEU A 122 20.85 -8.23 15.86
CA LEU A 122 19.78 -8.45 16.81
C LEU A 122 18.52 -8.92 16.07
N LYS A 123 17.86 -9.91 16.66
CA LYS A 123 16.54 -10.42 16.25
C LYS A 123 15.44 -10.08 17.27
N ASP A 124 15.65 -9.07 18.06
CA ASP A 124 14.73 -8.50 19.04
C ASP A 124 14.62 -7.00 18.77
N ALA A 125 13.54 -6.60 18.10
CA ALA A 125 13.29 -5.21 17.74
C ALA A 125 13.15 -4.31 18.97
N LYS A 126 12.51 -4.81 20.04
CA LYS A 126 12.39 -4.07 21.31
C LYS A 126 13.76 -3.73 21.88
N GLU A 127 14.68 -4.69 21.94
CA GLU A 127 16.05 -4.46 22.41
C GLU A 127 16.80 -3.51 21.49
N ALA A 128 16.63 -3.61 20.16
CA ALA A 128 17.23 -2.70 19.20
C ALA A 128 16.78 -1.25 19.47
N PHE A 129 15.49 -1.00 19.60
CA PHE A 129 14.94 0.33 19.93
C PHE A 129 15.44 0.84 21.28
N SER A 130 15.50 -0.04 22.30
CA SER A 130 16.04 0.29 23.62
C SER A 130 17.50 0.77 23.55
N ARG A 131 18.37 0.09 22.78
CA ARG A 131 19.78 0.47 22.63
C ARG A 131 19.96 1.78 21.88
N ILE A 132 19.18 2.01 20.80
CA ILE A 132 19.19 3.28 20.06
C ILE A 132 18.89 4.44 21.01
N ALA A 133 17.84 4.30 21.85
CA ALA A 133 17.49 5.33 22.83
C ALA A 133 18.55 5.53 23.90
N LYS A 134 19.11 4.44 24.47
CA LYS A 134 20.17 4.50 25.51
C LYS A 134 21.42 5.21 25.03
N THR A 135 21.79 5.03 23.78
CA THR A 135 22.96 5.69 23.19
C THR A 135 22.65 7.09 22.66
N SER A 136 21.38 7.52 22.71
CA SER A 136 20.92 8.77 22.10
C SER A 136 21.34 8.89 20.63
N SER A 137 21.39 7.77 19.92
CA SER A 137 21.77 7.73 18.51
C SER A 137 20.69 8.36 17.63
N PRO A 138 21.04 9.14 16.60
CA PRO A 138 20.06 9.78 15.74
C PRO A 138 19.07 8.78 15.16
N PHE A 139 17.78 9.09 15.25
CA PHE A 139 16.69 8.29 14.66
C PHE A 139 15.79 9.18 13.81
N ALA A 140 15.56 8.75 12.58
CA ALA A 140 14.68 9.43 11.64
C ALA A 140 13.31 8.73 11.64
N SER A 141 12.33 9.40 12.22
CA SER A 141 10.93 8.94 12.20
C SER A 141 10.18 9.53 11.02
N ARG A 142 9.28 8.74 10.43
CA ARG A 142 8.36 9.27 9.41
C ARG A 142 7.50 10.40 9.95
N GLY A 143 6.94 10.28 11.16
CA GLY A 143 6.12 11.31 11.79
C GLY A 143 4.84 11.68 11.02
N ASP A 144 4.35 10.81 10.11
CA ASP A 144 3.30 11.09 9.12
C ASP A 144 2.01 10.27 9.32
N ASP A 145 1.84 9.66 10.48
CA ASP A 145 0.72 8.76 10.81
C ASP A 145 0.55 7.58 9.85
N SER A 146 1.62 7.17 9.16
CA SER A 146 1.65 5.96 8.33
C SER A 146 1.65 4.67 9.17
N GLY A 147 1.38 3.52 8.54
CA GLY A 147 1.53 2.21 9.18
C GLY A 147 2.92 1.98 9.75
N THR A 148 3.98 2.41 9.04
CA THR A 148 5.35 2.37 9.53
C THR A 148 5.55 3.25 10.76
N HIS A 149 5.05 4.49 10.75
CA HIS A 149 5.15 5.39 11.91
C HIS A 149 4.38 4.83 13.11
N ARG A 150 3.18 4.30 12.91
CA ARG A 150 2.40 3.67 13.98
C ARG A 150 3.09 2.43 14.55
N MET A 151 3.75 1.61 13.70
CA MET A 151 4.55 0.47 14.14
C MET A 151 5.78 0.93 14.94
N GLU A 152 6.49 1.95 14.47
CA GLU A 152 7.61 2.57 15.16
C GLU A 152 7.23 3.03 16.57
N LEU A 153 6.11 3.76 16.71
CA LEU A 153 5.61 4.22 18.01
C LEU A 153 5.27 3.06 18.95
N ARG A 154 4.76 1.94 18.42
CA ARG A 154 4.55 0.71 19.21
C ARG A 154 5.88 0.13 19.72
N PHE A 155 6.93 0.12 18.90
CA PHE A 155 8.26 -0.34 19.34
C PHE A 155 8.85 0.56 20.41
N TRP A 156 8.79 1.88 20.29
CA TRP A 156 9.23 2.80 21.34
C TRP A 156 8.50 2.55 22.65
N LYS A 157 7.17 2.39 22.58
CA LYS A 157 6.36 2.08 23.75
C LYS A 157 6.76 0.76 24.41
N THR A 158 6.94 -0.31 23.64
CA THR A 158 7.32 -1.64 24.17
C THR A 158 8.76 -1.65 24.70
N ALA A 159 9.64 -0.82 24.16
CA ALA A 159 11.00 -0.61 24.65
C ALA A 159 11.03 0.25 25.93
N GLY A 160 9.88 0.77 26.40
CA GLY A 160 9.80 1.63 27.57
C GLY A 160 10.35 3.05 27.35
N VAL A 161 10.45 3.49 26.09
CA VAL A 161 11.01 4.80 25.73
C VAL A 161 9.90 5.83 25.59
N ALA A 162 9.97 6.88 26.41
CA ALA A 162 9.05 8.01 26.35
C ALA A 162 9.56 9.07 25.37
N LEU A 163 8.77 9.37 24.34
CA LEU A 163 9.09 10.41 23.33
C LEU A 163 8.49 11.79 23.66
N GLY A 164 7.75 11.91 24.77
CA GLY A 164 6.97 13.11 25.10
C GLY A 164 7.78 14.39 25.30
N GLY A 165 9.09 14.30 25.56
CA GLY A 165 10.02 15.44 25.65
C GLY A 165 10.69 15.79 24.31
N LYS A 166 10.34 15.15 23.20
CA LYS A 166 10.98 15.27 21.88
C LYS A 166 12.51 15.26 21.99
N PRO A 167 13.11 14.11 22.35
CA PRO A 167 14.56 14.03 22.51
C PRO A 167 15.27 14.49 21.23
N GLN A 168 16.40 15.19 21.36
CA GLN A 168 17.11 15.74 20.17
C GLN A 168 17.57 14.67 19.17
N TRP A 169 17.78 13.43 19.63
CA TRP A 169 18.15 12.30 18.76
C TRP A 169 16.97 11.75 17.96
N TYR A 170 15.71 12.02 18.35
CA TYR A 170 14.51 11.56 17.67
C TYR A 170 13.91 12.68 16.79
N ARG A 171 13.84 12.45 15.48
CA ARG A 171 13.42 13.45 14.51
C ARG A 171 12.19 13.00 13.75
N GLU A 172 11.05 13.57 14.08
CA GLU A 172 9.80 13.43 13.31
C GLU A 172 9.87 14.33 12.07
N LEU A 173 9.80 13.72 10.88
CA LEU A 173 10.01 14.42 9.60
C LEU A 173 8.72 14.81 8.88
N GLY A 174 7.59 14.19 9.21
CA GLY A 174 6.31 14.40 8.52
C GLY A 174 6.34 13.97 7.04
N GLN A 175 7.12 12.94 6.70
CA GLN A 175 7.42 12.57 5.32
C GLN A 175 7.18 11.09 5.04
N GLY A 176 6.96 10.75 3.75
CA GLY A 176 6.89 9.37 3.28
C GLY A 176 8.24 8.63 3.42
N MET A 177 8.23 7.30 3.20
CA MET A 177 9.39 6.44 3.49
C MET A 177 10.64 6.80 2.70
N GLY A 178 10.53 7.08 1.40
CA GLY A 178 11.67 7.45 0.56
C GLY A 178 12.39 8.73 1.02
N PRO A 179 11.70 9.87 1.20
CA PRO A 179 12.27 11.07 1.80
C PRO A 179 12.85 10.85 3.19
N THR A 180 12.22 10.03 4.04
CA THR A 180 12.74 9.68 5.37
C THR A 180 14.06 8.92 5.28
N LEU A 181 14.18 7.94 4.38
CA LEU A 181 15.42 7.22 4.11
C LEU A 181 16.53 8.15 3.59
N ASN A 182 16.20 9.12 2.73
CA ASN A 182 17.17 10.14 2.27
C ASN A 182 17.69 10.99 3.44
N THR A 183 16.80 11.39 4.35
CA THR A 183 17.19 12.15 5.55
C THR A 183 18.04 11.29 6.48
N ALA A 184 17.65 10.03 6.72
CA ALA A 184 18.43 9.10 7.53
C ALA A 184 19.84 8.90 6.95
N ALA A 185 19.97 8.72 5.63
CA ALA A 185 21.24 8.61 4.93
C ALA A 185 22.12 9.86 5.06
N GLY A 186 21.50 11.06 5.08
CA GLY A 186 22.21 12.33 5.27
C GLY A 186 22.68 12.55 6.69
N LEU A 187 21.97 12.01 7.68
CA LEU A 187 22.24 12.18 9.11
C LEU A 187 23.00 11.01 9.75
N ASN A 188 23.28 9.94 9.01
CA ASN A 188 23.73 8.65 9.57
C ASN A 188 22.81 8.20 10.71
N ALA A 189 21.50 8.29 10.51
CA ALA A 189 20.49 7.98 11.51
C ALA A 189 19.94 6.57 11.35
N TYR A 190 19.45 6.00 12.47
CA TYR A 190 18.61 4.81 12.43
C TYR A 190 17.22 5.15 11.91
N VAL A 191 16.54 4.18 11.31
CA VAL A 191 15.19 4.33 10.76
C VAL A 191 14.51 2.97 10.69
N LEU A 192 13.21 2.92 10.97
CA LEU A 192 12.36 1.76 10.66
C LEU A 192 11.86 1.90 9.22
N ALA A 193 12.08 0.88 8.40
CA ALA A 193 11.62 0.87 7.02
C ALA A 193 10.97 -0.48 6.67
N ASP A 194 9.97 -0.50 5.79
CA ASP A 194 9.57 -1.75 5.16
C ASP A 194 10.68 -2.23 4.22
N ARG A 195 10.91 -3.55 4.21
CA ARG A 195 12.00 -4.16 3.43
C ARG A 195 11.89 -3.85 1.94
N ALA A 196 10.69 -3.80 1.38
CA ALA A 196 10.51 -3.60 -0.05
C ALA A 196 10.91 -2.18 -0.47
N THR A 197 10.52 -1.15 0.29
CA THR A 197 10.97 0.22 0.04
C THR A 197 12.48 0.35 0.22
N TRP A 198 13.07 -0.28 1.26
CA TRP A 198 14.53 -0.32 1.43
C TRP A 198 15.24 -1.01 0.27
N ALA A 199 14.73 -2.15 -0.20
CA ALA A 199 15.33 -2.88 -1.33
C ALA A 199 15.37 -2.03 -2.62
N ASN A 200 14.34 -1.22 -2.85
CA ASN A 200 14.25 -0.32 -3.99
C ASN A 200 15.00 1.02 -3.80
N PHE A 201 15.36 1.37 -2.55
CA PHE A 201 16.05 2.61 -2.23
C PHE A 201 17.51 2.61 -2.70
N ARG A 202 17.93 3.61 -3.47
CA ARG A 202 19.26 3.65 -4.10
C ARG A 202 20.29 4.50 -3.34
N ASN A 203 19.85 5.58 -2.67
CA ASN A 203 20.77 6.54 -2.04
C ASN A 203 21.17 6.10 -0.62
N ARG A 204 21.64 4.86 -0.47
CA ARG A 204 21.93 4.23 0.84
C ARG A 204 23.10 4.83 1.59
N ARG A 205 24.09 5.38 0.87
CA ARG A 205 25.36 5.88 1.47
C ARG A 205 25.94 4.85 2.44
N ASP A 206 26.10 5.23 3.71
CA ASP A 206 26.63 4.37 4.77
C ASP A 206 25.57 3.61 5.57
N LEU A 207 24.33 3.61 5.10
CA LEU A 207 23.27 2.85 5.73
C LEU A 207 23.25 1.38 5.28
N ASP A 208 22.86 0.52 6.21
CA ASP A 208 22.70 -0.92 6.04
C ASP A 208 21.54 -1.45 6.89
N ILE A 209 21.04 -2.65 6.60
CA ILE A 209 20.13 -3.35 7.52
C ILE A 209 20.96 -3.81 8.71
N LEU A 210 20.55 -3.42 9.92
CA LEU A 210 21.25 -3.77 11.14
C LEU A 210 20.48 -4.77 12.01
N SER A 211 19.13 -4.71 12.00
CA SER A 211 18.31 -5.66 12.73
C SER A 211 17.10 -6.07 11.88
N GLU A 212 16.82 -7.36 11.86
CA GLU A 212 15.75 -7.99 11.06
C GLU A 212 15.39 -9.37 11.62
N GLY A 213 14.27 -9.95 11.14
CA GLY A 213 13.87 -11.33 11.43
C GLY A 213 13.19 -11.53 12.78
N ASP A 214 12.82 -10.47 13.49
CA ASP A 214 11.90 -10.55 14.62
C ASP A 214 10.47 -10.75 14.10
N LEU A 215 9.71 -11.63 14.74
CA LEU A 215 8.27 -11.82 14.44
C LEU A 215 7.45 -10.54 14.66
N ALA A 216 7.89 -9.67 15.59
CA ALA A 216 7.26 -8.37 15.81
C ALA A 216 7.42 -7.41 14.63
N LEU A 217 8.39 -7.65 13.73
CA LEU A 217 8.59 -6.88 12.49
C LEU A 217 7.69 -7.35 11.34
N TYR A 218 6.84 -8.37 11.56
CA TYR A 218 5.86 -8.83 10.57
C TYR A 218 4.88 -7.72 10.20
N ASN A 219 4.66 -7.53 8.90
CA ASN A 219 3.86 -6.45 8.35
C ASN A 219 2.78 -6.99 7.40
N PRO A 220 1.62 -7.41 7.94
CA PRO A 220 0.52 -7.90 7.13
C PRO A 220 -0.23 -6.76 6.43
N TYR A 221 -0.70 -7.03 5.23
CA TYR A 221 -1.52 -6.14 4.41
C TYR A 221 -2.95 -6.65 4.35
N GLY A 222 -3.89 -5.77 4.67
CA GLY A 222 -5.33 -6.01 4.55
C GLY A 222 -5.94 -5.30 3.35
N SER A 223 -6.83 -5.99 2.65
CA SER A 223 -7.78 -5.37 1.71
C SER A 223 -9.13 -5.24 2.39
N ILE A 224 -9.78 -4.07 2.23
CA ILE A 224 -11.08 -3.77 2.85
C ILE A 224 -11.97 -3.11 1.79
N LEU A 225 -13.20 -3.56 1.68
CA LEU A 225 -14.21 -2.87 0.89
C LEU A 225 -14.79 -1.69 1.67
N VAL A 226 -14.91 -0.52 1.05
CA VAL A 226 -15.65 0.59 1.64
C VAL A 226 -17.12 0.20 1.71
N ASN A 227 -17.77 0.51 2.83
CA ASN A 227 -19.16 0.15 3.05
C ASN A 227 -20.08 0.85 2.01
N PRO A 228 -20.84 0.10 1.19
CA PRO A 228 -21.73 0.66 0.17
C PRO A 228 -22.80 1.61 0.75
N ALA A 229 -23.12 1.49 2.03
CA ALA A 229 -24.05 2.40 2.70
C ALA A 229 -23.55 3.85 2.77
N LYS A 230 -22.28 4.11 2.43
CA LYS A 230 -21.72 5.48 2.31
C LYS A 230 -22.32 6.27 1.15
N GLY A 231 -22.84 5.61 0.12
CA GLY A 231 -23.53 6.26 -0.97
C GLY A 231 -23.49 5.49 -2.29
N ALA A 232 -24.39 5.82 -3.20
CA ALA A 232 -24.53 5.16 -4.50
C ALA A 232 -23.30 5.38 -5.45
N HIS A 233 -22.41 6.30 -5.12
CA HIS A 233 -21.17 6.55 -5.87
C HIS A 233 -20.09 5.51 -5.61
N ILE A 234 -20.19 4.73 -4.52
CA ILE A 234 -19.29 3.62 -4.22
C ILE A 234 -19.47 2.51 -5.25
N LYS A 235 -18.42 2.20 -5.99
CA LYS A 235 -18.39 1.18 -7.03
C LYS A 235 -18.22 -0.21 -6.44
N ALA A 236 -19.12 -0.59 -5.53
CA ALA A 236 -19.02 -1.79 -4.71
C ALA A 236 -18.82 -3.08 -5.51
N ALA A 237 -19.51 -3.22 -6.67
CA ALA A 237 -19.38 -4.40 -7.51
C ALA A 237 -17.97 -4.54 -8.11
N ASP A 238 -17.40 -3.46 -8.64
CA ASP A 238 -16.06 -3.46 -9.23
C ASP A 238 -14.96 -3.56 -8.16
N ALA A 239 -15.17 -2.91 -7.00
CA ALA A 239 -14.29 -3.05 -5.84
C ALA A 239 -14.24 -4.48 -5.30
N LYS A 240 -15.39 -5.18 -5.30
CA LYS A 240 -15.46 -6.59 -4.92
C LYS A 240 -14.65 -7.48 -5.87
N ILE A 241 -14.67 -7.21 -7.17
CA ILE A 241 -13.85 -7.95 -8.15
C ILE A 241 -12.35 -7.77 -7.85
N TRP A 242 -11.89 -6.55 -7.52
CA TRP A 242 -10.51 -6.29 -7.09
C TRP A 242 -10.16 -7.06 -5.82
N HIS A 243 -10.99 -6.97 -4.82
CA HIS A 243 -10.82 -7.58 -3.51
C HIS A 243 -10.72 -9.12 -3.59
N GLU A 244 -11.60 -9.74 -4.38
CA GLU A 244 -11.60 -11.19 -4.62
C GLU A 244 -10.40 -11.61 -5.48
N TRP A 245 -10.04 -10.80 -6.49
CA TRP A 245 -8.90 -11.11 -7.33
C TRP A 245 -7.59 -11.14 -6.56
N LEU A 246 -7.37 -10.20 -5.62
CA LEU A 246 -6.15 -10.18 -4.79
C LEU A 246 -5.93 -11.50 -4.04
N THR A 247 -6.99 -12.13 -3.55
CA THR A 247 -6.94 -13.38 -2.80
C THR A 247 -7.13 -14.63 -3.67
N SER A 248 -7.42 -14.45 -4.97
CA SER A 248 -7.57 -15.55 -5.94
C SER A 248 -6.24 -16.22 -6.27
N PRO A 249 -6.26 -17.43 -6.85
CA PRO A 249 -5.04 -18.08 -7.33
C PRO A 249 -4.24 -17.22 -8.33
N SER A 250 -4.91 -16.42 -9.16
CA SER A 250 -4.27 -15.52 -10.14
C SER A 250 -3.58 -14.34 -9.46
N GLY A 251 -4.30 -13.60 -8.60
CA GLY A 251 -3.75 -12.47 -7.85
C GLY A 251 -2.58 -12.89 -6.98
N ARG A 252 -2.71 -14.02 -6.28
CA ARG A 252 -1.63 -14.58 -5.44
C ARG A 252 -0.39 -14.96 -6.23
N ARG A 253 -0.53 -15.55 -7.43
CA ARG A 253 0.62 -15.80 -8.31
C ARG A 253 1.27 -14.49 -8.77
N THR A 254 0.47 -13.48 -9.08
CA THR A 254 0.98 -12.16 -9.45
C THR A 254 1.75 -11.51 -8.30
N LEU A 255 1.20 -11.54 -7.08
CA LEU A 255 1.91 -11.09 -5.86
C LEU A 255 3.23 -11.85 -5.66
N ALA A 256 3.18 -13.18 -5.74
CA ALA A 256 4.36 -14.04 -5.57
C ALA A 256 5.40 -13.87 -6.67
N SER A 257 5.04 -13.34 -7.84
CA SER A 257 5.99 -13.09 -8.94
C SER A 257 6.75 -11.77 -8.80
N PHE A 258 6.26 -10.85 -7.98
CA PHE A 258 6.93 -9.57 -7.77
C PHE A 258 8.31 -9.76 -7.14
N ARG A 259 9.33 -9.14 -7.74
CA ARG A 259 10.73 -9.22 -7.32
C ARG A 259 11.38 -7.85 -7.34
N ILE A 260 12.20 -7.59 -6.32
CA ILE A 260 13.16 -6.49 -6.33
C ILE A 260 14.55 -7.11 -6.22
N ASN A 261 15.44 -6.82 -7.16
CA ASN A 261 16.81 -7.40 -7.21
C ASN A 261 16.80 -8.96 -7.15
N ASN A 262 15.85 -9.62 -7.81
CA ASN A 262 15.60 -11.06 -7.78
C ASN A 262 15.09 -11.64 -6.45
N GLU A 263 14.82 -10.82 -5.45
CA GLU A 263 14.24 -11.25 -4.18
C GLU A 263 12.73 -11.10 -4.16
N GLN A 264 12.02 -12.11 -3.63
CA GLN A 264 10.60 -11.99 -3.29
C GLN A 264 10.48 -11.26 -1.96
N LEU A 265 9.75 -10.13 -1.95
CA LEU A 265 9.62 -9.29 -0.78
C LEU A 265 8.18 -9.16 -0.28
N PHE A 266 7.21 -9.63 -1.09
CA PHE A 266 5.82 -9.78 -0.68
C PHE A 266 5.40 -11.25 -0.81
N PHE A 267 4.80 -11.75 0.24
CA PHE A 267 4.39 -13.14 0.37
C PHE A 267 2.87 -13.20 0.48
N PRO A 268 2.16 -13.79 -0.50
CA PRO A 268 0.71 -13.92 -0.41
C PRO A 268 0.32 -14.82 0.76
N LEU A 269 -0.67 -14.39 1.53
CA LEU A 269 -1.24 -15.21 2.61
C LEU A 269 -2.16 -16.29 2.04
N PRO A 270 -2.26 -17.47 2.67
CA PRO A 270 -3.24 -18.48 2.28
C PRO A 270 -4.65 -17.91 2.36
N PRO A 271 -5.61 -18.38 1.54
CA PRO A 271 -7.01 -18.01 1.71
C PRO A 271 -7.45 -18.40 3.13
N GLU A 272 -8.26 -17.56 3.75
CA GLU A 272 -8.89 -17.94 5.01
C GLU A 272 -9.70 -19.23 4.79
N PRO A 273 -9.70 -20.17 5.76
CA PRO A 273 -10.56 -21.34 5.68
C PRO A 273 -12.00 -20.87 5.50
N THR A 274 -12.66 -21.33 4.44
CA THR A 274 -14.11 -21.14 4.29
C THR A 274 -14.81 -21.94 5.41
N ASN A 275 -15.40 -21.24 6.37
CA ASN A 275 -16.29 -21.83 7.37
C ASN A 275 -17.57 -22.34 6.71
#